data_00b03b0897e96593e9ed91f4cbe7daa0
#
_entry.id   00b03b0897e96593e9ed91f4cbe7daa0
#
_cell.length_a   1.000
_cell.length_b   1.000
_cell.length_c   1.000
_cell.angle_alpha   90.00
_cell.angle_beta   90.00
_cell.angle_gamma   90.00
#
_symmetry.space_group_name_H-M   'P 1'
#
loop_
_entity.id
_entity.type
_entity.pdbx_description
1 polymer ?
#
loop_
_entity_poly.entity_id
_entity_poly.type
_entity_poly.pdbx_seq_one_letter_code
_entity_poly.pdbx_strand_id
1 'polypeptide(L)'
;MNKNITAIVYTLNEERRLPFIYENLKDFCNIIVFDGGSSDGTKDFCLCNGIEFMVRPEDSSYMRRESLKWVYANAPTEYVLHVFGAHSYPRELLNIFSRVADENKLNAVFHDVVIYRYGDVVHRPLFRRISSACVFYKKSIVNFNGARIHDELAIRFDKKNMIRLPGRDDLALHLFQDEDCESFVKKTINYEVSEAQQRFASGERVGFLGIFLKPLGRFVYRYLRAGSVFYGSKGLSMRL
;
A
#
# COMPACT_ATOMS: atom_id res chain seq x y z
N MET A 1 4.70 15.13 17.90
CA MET A 1 4.63 15.11 16.42
C MET A 1 6.04 15.30 15.86
N ASN A 2 6.51 14.37 15.03
CA ASN A 2 7.82 14.45 14.37
C ASN A 2 7.71 15.30 13.10
N LYS A 3 8.33 16.48 13.08
CA LYS A 3 8.29 17.42 11.95
C LYS A 3 9.18 17.02 10.77
N ASN A 4 9.99 15.97 10.91
CA ASN A 4 10.89 15.46 9.88
C ASN A 4 10.23 14.40 8.98
N ILE A 5 8.98 14.05 9.27
CA ILE A 5 8.21 13.00 8.56
C ILE A 5 6.93 13.61 7.99
N THR A 6 6.65 13.30 6.72
CA THR A 6 5.35 13.56 6.08
C THR A 6 4.67 12.25 5.71
N ALA A 7 3.47 12.03 6.24
CA ALA A 7 2.59 10.98 5.75
C ALA A 7 1.94 11.43 4.44
N ILE A 8 2.25 10.72 3.37
CA ILE A 8 1.64 10.87 2.05
C ILE A 8 0.43 9.95 2.01
N VAL A 9 -0.77 10.49 2.20
CA VAL A 9 -2.01 9.73 2.24
C VAL A 9 -2.71 9.81 0.89
N TYR A 10 -2.81 8.66 0.21
CA TYR A 10 -3.55 8.57 -1.05
C TYR A 10 -5.00 8.26 -0.79
N THR A 11 -5.89 9.09 -1.34
CA THR A 11 -7.35 8.93 -1.20
C THR A 11 -8.06 8.90 -2.55
N LEU A 12 -9.15 8.15 -2.58
CA LEU A 12 -10.21 8.20 -3.59
C LEU A 12 -11.47 7.60 -2.94
N ASN A 13 -12.40 8.47 -2.50
CA ASN A 13 -13.62 8.09 -1.76
C ASN A 13 -13.29 7.28 -0.48
N GLU A 14 -12.51 7.90 0.41
CA GLU A 14 -12.02 7.31 1.66
C GLU A 14 -12.65 7.93 2.93
N GLU A 15 -13.81 8.58 2.81
CA GLU A 15 -14.54 9.21 3.92
C GLU A 15 -14.65 8.30 5.15
N ARG A 16 -14.90 7.00 4.94
CA ARG A 16 -15.07 6.04 6.02
C ARG A 16 -13.76 5.63 6.70
N ARG A 17 -12.64 5.60 5.97
CA ARG A 17 -11.36 5.09 6.47
C ARG A 17 -10.38 6.19 6.88
N LEU A 18 -10.51 7.35 6.28
CA LEU A 18 -9.63 8.49 6.57
C LEU A 18 -9.62 8.91 8.05
N PRO A 19 -10.75 8.88 8.81
CA PRO A 19 -10.74 9.13 10.24
C PRO A 19 -9.81 8.22 11.04
N PHE A 20 -9.76 6.92 10.71
CA PHE A 20 -8.88 5.97 11.39
C PHE A 20 -7.39 6.23 11.08
N ILE A 21 -7.07 6.61 9.83
CA ILE A 21 -5.71 7.01 9.45
C ILE A 21 -5.31 8.26 10.22
N TYR A 22 -6.18 9.25 10.27
CA TYR A 22 -5.94 10.51 10.99
C TYR A 22 -5.66 10.26 12.47
N GLU A 23 -6.52 9.52 13.16
CA GLU A 23 -6.33 9.17 14.57
C GLU A 23 -5.03 8.39 14.82
N ASN A 24 -4.63 7.53 13.88
CA ASN A 24 -3.38 6.77 13.99
C ASN A 24 -2.13 7.65 13.83
N LEU A 25 -2.19 8.74 13.05
CA LEU A 25 -1.01 9.50 12.64
C LEU A 25 -0.96 10.95 13.13
N LYS A 26 -2.07 11.55 13.59
CA LYS A 26 -2.17 12.99 13.93
C LYS A 26 -1.13 13.49 14.93
N ASP A 27 -0.78 12.65 15.91
CA ASP A 27 0.21 12.99 16.93
C ASP A 27 1.64 12.54 16.55
N PHE A 28 1.76 11.84 15.43
CA PHE A 28 3.02 11.26 14.98
C PHE A 28 3.77 12.16 14.00
N CYS A 29 3.15 12.58 12.88
CA CYS A 29 3.82 13.31 11.81
C CYS A 29 2.91 14.31 11.11
N ASN A 30 3.46 15.09 10.17
CA ASN A 30 2.65 15.89 9.25
C ASN A 30 1.85 14.97 8.33
N ILE A 31 0.58 15.29 8.09
CA ILE A 31 -0.30 14.54 7.21
C ILE A 31 -0.67 15.43 6.02
N ILE A 32 -0.44 14.92 4.81
CA ILE A 32 -0.92 15.54 3.57
C ILE A 32 -1.73 14.51 2.81
N VAL A 33 -2.96 14.87 2.47
CA VAL A 33 -3.85 14.04 1.67
C VAL A 33 -3.71 14.42 0.20
N PHE A 34 -3.37 13.42 -0.63
CA PHE A 34 -3.26 13.52 -2.07
C PHE A 34 -4.43 12.78 -2.72
N ASP A 35 -5.46 13.52 -3.05
CA ASP A 35 -6.74 12.99 -3.49
C ASP A 35 -6.82 12.74 -4.99
N GLY A 36 -7.52 11.70 -5.38
CA GLY A 36 -7.75 11.29 -6.77
C GLY A 36 -9.02 11.85 -7.41
N GLY A 37 -9.67 12.83 -6.79
CA GLY A 37 -10.95 13.38 -7.23
C GLY A 37 -12.13 12.74 -6.51
N SER A 38 -12.07 12.61 -5.19
CA SER A 38 -13.16 12.07 -4.36
C SER A 38 -14.44 12.87 -4.53
N SER A 39 -15.57 12.17 -4.54
CA SER A 39 -16.93 12.72 -4.61
C SER A 39 -17.73 12.52 -3.33
N ASP A 40 -17.14 11.89 -2.31
CA ASP A 40 -17.70 11.70 -0.97
C ASP A 40 -17.23 12.78 0.02
N GLY A 41 -17.45 12.60 1.33
CA GLY A 41 -17.03 13.50 2.39
C GLY A 41 -15.53 13.54 2.69
N THR A 42 -14.66 12.89 1.90
CA THR A 42 -13.20 12.86 2.11
C THR A 42 -12.60 14.26 2.25
N LYS A 43 -12.96 15.19 1.35
CA LYS A 43 -12.46 16.56 1.37
C LYS A 43 -12.94 17.32 2.61
N ASP A 44 -14.23 17.19 2.92
CA ASP A 44 -14.84 17.89 4.06
C ASP A 44 -14.22 17.45 5.36
N PHE A 45 -13.96 16.15 5.51
CA PHE A 45 -13.21 15.63 6.67
C PHE A 45 -11.83 16.28 6.81
N CYS A 46 -11.06 16.41 5.71
CA CYS A 46 -9.76 17.05 5.75
C CYS A 46 -9.84 18.50 6.21
N LEU A 47 -10.77 19.27 5.64
CA LEU A 47 -10.97 20.69 5.98
C LEU A 47 -11.36 20.87 7.44
N CYS A 48 -12.29 20.06 7.95
CA CYS A 48 -12.73 20.12 9.35
C CYS A 48 -11.63 19.78 10.36
N ASN A 49 -10.65 18.97 9.96
CA ASN A 49 -9.54 18.56 10.83
C ASN A 49 -8.23 19.29 10.57
N GLY A 50 -8.22 20.32 9.71
CA GLY A 50 -7.01 21.09 9.38
C GLY A 50 -5.94 20.29 8.67
N ILE A 51 -6.33 19.22 7.94
CA ILE A 51 -5.42 18.39 7.15
C ILE A 51 -5.18 19.06 5.80
N GLU A 52 -3.92 19.17 5.41
CA GLU A 52 -3.56 19.65 4.09
C GLU A 52 -4.09 18.71 3.01
N PHE A 53 -4.89 19.24 2.08
CA PHE A 53 -5.61 18.48 1.05
C PHE A 53 -5.23 18.99 -0.33
N MET A 54 -4.72 18.12 -1.17
CA MET A 54 -4.30 18.41 -2.54
C MET A 54 -4.96 17.44 -3.52
N VAL A 55 -5.58 17.95 -4.57
CA VAL A 55 -6.09 17.13 -5.67
C VAL A 55 -4.94 16.82 -6.62
N ARG A 56 -4.71 15.54 -6.90
CA ARG A 56 -3.68 15.08 -7.84
C ARG A 56 -4.03 15.52 -9.28
N PRO A 57 -3.01 15.85 -10.10
CA PRO A 57 -3.25 16.20 -11.50
C PRO A 57 -3.91 15.03 -12.24
N GLU A 58 -4.85 15.33 -13.06
CA GLU A 58 -5.61 14.62 -14.11
C GLU A 58 -5.58 13.10 -14.23
N ASP A 59 -5.08 12.36 -13.29
CA ASP A 59 -4.99 10.92 -13.41
C ASP A 59 -5.34 10.24 -12.12
N SER A 60 -6.47 9.57 -12.11
CA SER A 60 -6.95 8.80 -10.97
C SER A 60 -5.96 7.72 -10.49
N SER A 61 -4.99 7.35 -11.31
CA SER A 61 -3.97 6.39 -10.91
C SER A 61 -2.87 7.04 -10.08
N TYR A 62 -2.85 6.75 -8.77
CA TYR A 62 -1.80 7.18 -7.84
C TYR A 62 -0.41 6.57 -8.15
N MET A 63 -0.34 5.56 -9.04
CA MET A 63 0.91 4.88 -9.40
C MET A 63 1.54 5.39 -10.69
N ARG A 64 0.97 6.37 -11.36
CA ARG A 64 1.62 6.95 -12.54
C ARG A 64 2.80 7.83 -12.15
N ARG A 65 3.85 7.79 -12.97
CA ARG A 65 5.11 8.48 -12.74
C ARG A 65 4.93 9.98 -12.49
N GLU A 66 4.14 10.65 -13.30
CA GLU A 66 3.92 12.09 -13.24
C GLU A 66 3.19 12.47 -11.96
N SER A 67 2.14 11.70 -11.60
CA SER A 67 1.42 11.87 -10.35
C SER A 67 2.33 11.66 -9.14
N LEU A 68 3.15 10.60 -9.16
CA LEU A 68 4.11 10.34 -8.08
C LEU A 68 5.15 11.45 -7.95
N LYS A 69 5.75 11.90 -9.06
CA LYS A 69 6.70 13.02 -9.04
C LYS A 69 6.09 14.27 -8.41
N TRP A 70 4.86 14.57 -8.79
CA TRP A 70 4.15 15.73 -8.26
C TRP A 70 3.88 15.59 -6.76
N VAL A 71 3.40 14.41 -6.29
CA VAL A 71 3.18 14.12 -4.88
C VAL A 71 4.47 14.30 -4.07
N TYR A 72 5.58 13.73 -4.53
CA TYR A 72 6.85 13.83 -3.83
C TYR A 72 7.45 15.24 -3.83
N ALA A 73 7.19 16.01 -4.89
CA ALA A 73 7.59 17.42 -4.93
C ALA A 73 6.84 18.28 -3.92
N ASN A 74 5.58 17.92 -3.61
CA ASN A 74 4.75 18.61 -2.63
C ASN A 74 4.89 18.08 -1.20
N ALA A 75 5.62 16.98 -0.97
CA ALA A 75 5.95 16.52 0.38
C ALA A 75 7.11 17.35 0.96
N PRO A 76 6.93 18.12 2.06
CA PRO A 76 7.94 19.09 2.52
C PRO A 76 9.16 18.44 3.16
N THR A 77 9.06 17.20 3.66
CA THR A 77 10.14 16.54 4.39
C THR A 77 10.91 15.54 3.53
N GLU A 78 12.14 15.21 3.96
CA GLU A 78 12.95 14.18 3.31
C GLU A 78 12.40 12.78 3.58
N TYR A 79 11.97 12.49 4.81
CA TYR A 79 11.32 11.21 5.12
C TYR A 79 9.84 11.26 4.82
N VAL A 80 9.39 10.24 4.10
CA VAL A 80 7.98 10.06 3.75
C VAL A 80 7.47 8.73 4.25
N LEU A 81 6.23 8.74 4.74
CA LEU A 81 5.45 7.56 5.07
C LEU A 81 4.32 7.41 4.05
N HIS A 82 4.37 6.35 3.26
CA HIS A 82 3.36 6.04 2.25
C HIS A 82 2.14 5.39 2.89
N VAL A 83 0.97 6.01 2.75
CA VAL A 83 -0.26 5.60 3.44
C VAL A 83 -1.40 5.42 2.44
N PHE A 84 -2.10 4.29 2.58
CA PHE A 84 -3.34 4.01 1.86
C PHE A 84 -4.46 3.77 2.85
N GLY A 85 -5.72 3.89 2.43
CA GLY A 85 -6.91 3.80 3.28
C GLY A 85 -7.02 2.55 4.15
N ALA A 86 -6.33 1.48 3.77
CA ALA A 86 -6.33 0.21 4.48
C ALA A 86 -5.17 0.05 5.49
N HIS A 87 -4.30 1.04 5.65
CA HIS A 87 -3.10 0.95 6.50
C HIS A 87 -3.39 1.34 7.94
N SER A 88 -2.80 0.59 8.88
CA SER A 88 -2.72 0.94 10.30
C SER A 88 -1.32 0.60 10.82
N TYR A 89 -0.74 1.52 11.57
CA TYR A 89 0.64 1.43 12.06
C TYR A 89 0.65 1.27 13.58
N PRO A 90 1.19 0.17 14.13
CA PRO A 90 1.41 0.05 15.56
C PRO A 90 2.31 1.16 16.11
N ARG A 91 2.08 1.56 17.33
CA ARG A 91 2.84 2.64 17.98
C ARG A 91 4.34 2.36 18.03
N GLU A 92 4.72 1.11 18.27
CA GLU A 92 6.14 0.71 18.31
C GLU A 92 6.81 0.88 16.93
N LEU A 93 6.12 0.56 15.85
CA LEU A 93 6.61 0.79 14.49
C LEU A 93 6.79 2.28 14.22
N LEU A 94 5.82 3.11 14.59
CA LEU A 94 5.90 4.56 14.46
C LEU A 94 7.06 5.15 15.29
N ASN A 95 7.31 4.65 16.50
CA ASN A 95 8.44 5.07 17.32
C ASN A 95 9.79 4.80 16.66
N ILE A 96 9.90 3.65 15.95
CA ILE A 96 11.11 3.35 15.17
C ILE A 96 11.26 4.31 14.00
N PHE A 97 10.18 4.59 13.26
CA PHE A 97 10.22 5.56 12.16
C PHE A 97 10.66 6.95 12.64
N SER A 98 10.13 7.41 13.79
CA SER A 98 10.53 8.68 14.38
C SER A 98 12.02 8.71 14.71
N ARG A 99 12.53 7.67 15.38
CA ARG A 99 13.95 7.57 15.73
C ARG A 99 14.84 7.60 14.47
N VAL A 100 14.46 6.84 13.44
CA VAL A 100 15.21 6.80 12.17
C VAL A 100 15.23 8.16 11.49
N ALA A 101 14.13 8.90 11.50
CA ALA A 101 14.08 10.25 10.94
C ALA A 101 14.94 11.24 11.73
N ASP A 102 14.93 11.16 13.07
CA ASP A 102 15.71 12.04 13.94
C ASP A 102 17.21 11.77 13.84
N GLU A 103 17.62 10.50 13.80
CA GLU A 103 19.01 10.11 13.63
C GLU A 103 19.54 10.39 12.22
N ASN A 104 18.68 10.38 11.21
CA ASN A 104 18.96 10.65 9.80
C ASN A 104 20.08 9.79 9.16
N LYS A 105 20.36 8.61 9.72
CA LYS A 105 21.41 7.69 9.27
C LYS A 105 20.92 6.66 8.25
N LEU A 106 19.69 6.22 8.40
CA LEU A 106 19.09 5.19 7.54
C LEU A 106 18.24 5.84 6.44
N ASN A 107 18.18 5.21 5.29
CA ASN A 107 17.41 5.67 4.14
C ASN A 107 16.02 5.05 4.07
N ALA A 108 15.83 3.85 4.62
CA ALA A 108 14.57 3.14 4.59
C ALA A 108 14.46 2.07 5.68
N VAL A 109 13.22 1.75 6.05
CA VAL A 109 12.90 0.70 7.02
C VAL A 109 12.00 -0.35 6.38
N PHE A 110 12.47 -1.60 6.36
CA PHE A 110 11.68 -2.75 5.95
C PHE A 110 11.02 -3.39 7.16
N HIS A 111 9.75 -3.71 7.02
CA HIS A 111 8.94 -4.37 8.04
C HIS A 111 8.05 -5.44 7.41
N ASP A 112 7.52 -6.32 8.23
CA ASP A 112 6.53 -7.30 7.79
C ASP A 112 5.14 -6.63 7.65
N VAL A 113 4.21 -7.32 6.97
CA VAL A 113 2.83 -6.90 6.80
C VAL A 113 1.91 -7.99 7.32
N VAL A 114 0.96 -7.61 8.16
CA VAL A 114 -0.15 -8.47 8.61
C VAL A 114 -1.39 -8.08 7.81
N ILE A 115 -1.94 -9.01 7.06
CA ILE A 115 -3.08 -8.75 6.19
C ILE A 115 -4.35 -9.29 6.84
N TYR A 116 -5.37 -8.44 6.90
CA TYR A 116 -6.73 -8.77 7.37
C TYR A 116 -7.68 -8.75 6.18
N ARG A 117 -8.55 -9.77 6.11
CA ARG A 117 -9.65 -9.85 5.15
C ARG A 117 -10.89 -10.33 5.86
N TYR A 118 -12.01 -9.66 5.65
CA TYR A 118 -13.30 -10.00 6.27
C TYR A 118 -13.21 -10.11 7.80
N GLY A 119 -12.40 -9.26 8.44
CA GLY A 119 -12.18 -9.26 9.88
C GLY A 119 -11.19 -10.30 10.41
N ASP A 120 -10.75 -11.26 9.58
CA ASP A 120 -9.82 -12.32 9.96
C ASP A 120 -8.40 -12.04 9.44
N VAL A 121 -7.39 -12.43 10.22
CA VAL A 121 -5.98 -12.41 9.78
C VAL A 121 -5.77 -13.51 8.73
N VAL A 122 -5.16 -13.13 7.61
CA VAL A 122 -4.74 -14.09 6.58
C VAL A 122 -3.48 -14.80 7.06
N HIS A 123 -3.65 -15.92 7.76
CA HIS A 123 -2.52 -16.74 8.22
C HIS A 123 -1.91 -17.58 7.09
N ARG A 124 -0.56 -17.67 7.10
CA ARG A 124 0.18 -18.65 6.29
C ARG A 124 0.85 -19.64 7.25
N PRO A 125 0.27 -20.83 7.49
CA PRO A 125 0.75 -21.74 8.51
C PRO A 125 2.19 -22.24 8.28
N LEU A 126 2.61 -22.35 7.02
CA LEU A 126 3.93 -22.84 6.65
C LEU A 126 4.98 -21.73 6.48
N PHE A 127 4.57 -20.48 6.30
CA PHE A 127 5.48 -19.36 6.07
C PHE A 127 4.96 -18.13 6.81
N ARG A 128 5.54 -17.83 7.94
CA ARG A 128 5.17 -16.72 8.81
C ARG A 128 5.32 -15.32 8.17
N ARG A 129 6.09 -15.21 7.08
CA ARG A 129 6.29 -13.96 6.33
C ARG A 129 5.30 -13.86 5.18
N ILE A 130 4.26 -13.08 5.36
CA ILE A 130 3.23 -12.88 4.33
C ILE A 130 3.74 -11.96 3.23
N SER A 131 4.36 -10.85 3.61
CA SER A 131 5.07 -9.94 2.72
C SER A 131 6.00 -9.06 3.53
N SER A 132 6.98 -8.49 2.86
CA SER A 132 7.83 -7.45 3.39
C SER A 132 7.51 -6.17 2.65
N ALA A 133 7.28 -5.09 3.36
CA ALA A 133 7.02 -3.79 2.78
C ALA A 133 8.06 -2.77 3.23
N CYS A 134 8.20 -1.73 2.43
CA CYS A 134 8.96 -0.55 2.77
C CYS A 134 8.09 0.66 2.43
N VAL A 135 7.37 1.15 3.42
CA VAL A 135 6.48 2.32 3.27
C VAL A 135 7.05 3.58 3.88
N PHE A 136 8.19 3.47 4.59
CA PHE A 136 8.89 4.57 5.24
C PHE A 136 10.34 4.67 4.73
N TYR A 137 10.65 5.79 4.07
CA TYR A 137 11.95 6.00 3.42
C TYR A 137 12.21 7.47 3.10
N LYS A 138 13.46 7.79 2.74
CA LYS A 138 13.83 9.11 2.18
C LYS A 138 13.36 9.23 0.73
N LYS A 139 12.79 10.39 0.36
CA LYS A 139 12.39 10.64 -1.05
C LYS A 139 13.57 10.62 -2.01
N SER A 140 14.78 11.00 -1.59
CA SER A 140 16.00 11.02 -2.43
C SER A 140 16.40 9.66 -2.98
N ILE A 141 15.96 8.54 -2.38
CA ILE A 141 16.26 7.20 -2.88
C ILE A 141 15.25 6.69 -3.91
N VAL A 142 14.17 7.44 -4.16
CA VAL A 142 13.11 7.02 -5.08
C VAL A 142 13.53 7.28 -6.51
N ASN A 143 13.41 6.25 -7.36
CA ASN A 143 13.65 6.37 -8.79
C ASN A 143 12.32 6.23 -9.54
N PHE A 144 11.95 7.30 -10.24
CA PHE A 144 10.72 7.31 -11.05
C PHE A 144 10.89 6.73 -12.46
N ASN A 145 12.07 6.19 -12.80
CA ASN A 145 12.33 5.60 -14.12
C ASN A 145 11.78 4.17 -14.19
N GLY A 146 10.76 3.94 -14.98
CA GLY A 146 10.25 2.60 -15.29
C GLY A 146 8.96 2.16 -14.61
N ALA A 147 8.29 3.04 -13.84
CA ALA A 147 7.05 2.66 -13.16
C ALA A 147 5.91 2.30 -14.15
N ARG A 148 5.62 1.01 -14.27
CA ARG A 148 4.33 0.49 -14.74
C ARG A 148 3.34 0.55 -13.57
N ILE A 149 2.03 0.39 -13.83
CA ILE A 149 0.97 0.52 -12.80
C ILE A 149 1.16 -0.42 -11.58
N HIS A 150 1.91 -1.49 -11.72
CA HIS A 150 2.22 -2.42 -10.62
C HIS A 150 3.72 -2.55 -10.33
N ASP A 151 4.56 -1.75 -11.01
CA ASP A 151 5.95 -1.66 -10.57
C ASP A 151 5.93 -0.90 -9.24
N GLU A 152 6.26 -1.59 -8.18
CA GLU A 152 6.61 -0.97 -6.90
C GLU A 152 7.53 0.21 -7.19
N LEU A 153 7.31 1.33 -6.53
CA LEU A 153 8.22 2.47 -6.59
C LEU A 153 9.65 1.93 -6.64
N ALA A 154 10.34 2.14 -7.75
CA ALA A 154 11.70 1.66 -7.90
C ALA A 154 12.58 2.43 -6.91
N ILE A 155 12.70 1.90 -5.71
CA ILE A 155 13.56 2.45 -4.67
C ILE A 155 14.96 1.94 -4.95
N ARG A 156 15.92 2.83 -5.05
CA ARG A 156 17.33 2.45 -5.12
C ARG A 156 17.78 1.90 -3.77
N PHE A 157 17.83 0.58 -3.68
CA PHE A 157 18.25 -0.10 -2.47
C PHE A 157 19.78 -0.08 -2.34
N ASP A 158 20.30 0.83 -1.54
CA ASP A 158 21.63 0.67 -0.96
C ASP A 158 21.52 -0.08 0.36
N LYS A 159 21.92 -1.36 0.36
CA LYS A 159 21.81 -2.25 1.53
C LYS A 159 22.54 -1.72 2.78
N LYS A 160 23.49 -0.80 2.63
CA LYS A 160 24.29 -0.27 3.75
C LYS A 160 23.48 0.69 4.64
N ASN A 161 22.49 1.36 4.08
CA ASN A 161 21.72 2.41 4.77
C ASN A 161 20.25 2.02 4.99
N MET A 162 19.98 0.74 5.13
CA MET A 162 18.64 0.20 5.32
C MET A 162 18.59 -0.80 6.46
N ILE A 163 17.51 -0.80 7.21
CA ILE A 163 17.27 -1.78 8.26
C ILE A 163 16.05 -2.63 7.93
N ARG A 164 16.11 -3.91 8.26
CA ARG A 164 14.95 -4.79 8.28
C ARG A 164 14.59 -5.12 9.71
N LEU A 165 13.36 -4.82 10.08
CA LEU A 165 12.84 -5.11 11.41
C LEU A 165 12.57 -6.62 11.58
N PRO A 166 12.65 -7.12 12.82
CA PRO A 166 12.27 -8.50 13.14
C PRO A 166 10.77 -8.71 12.89
N GLY A 167 10.38 -9.95 12.57
CA GLY A 167 8.98 -10.32 12.27
C GLY A 167 8.15 -10.42 13.55
N ARG A 168 7.71 -9.27 14.06
CA ARG A 168 6.83 -9.10 15.21
C ARG A 168 5.60 -8.30 14.78
N ASP A 169 4.43 -8.61 15.33
CA ASP A 169 3.17 -7.96 14.94
C ASP A 169 3.14 -6.47 15.33
N ASP A 170 3.76 -6.10 16.45
CA ASP A 170 3.89 -4.70 16.89
C ASP A 170 4.89 -3.88 16.06
N LEU A 171 5.68 -4.55 15.19
CA LEU A 171 6.60 -3.94 14.23
C LEU A 171 6.17 -4.16 12.78
N ALA A 172 4.96 -4.65 12.54
CA ALA A 172 4.42 -4.90 11.22
C ALA A 172 3.38 -3.84 10.83
N LEU A 173 3.26 -3.56 9.55
CA LEU A 173 2.13 -2.82 9.00
C LEU A 173 0.88 -3.72 9.04
N HIS A 174 -0.21 -3.24 9.61
CA HIS A 174 -1.51 -3.90 9.57
C HIS A 174 -2.30 -3.38 8.37
N LEU A 175 -2.67 -4.29 7.47
CA LEU A 175 -3.33 -3.99 6.21
C LEU A 175 -4.74 -4.58 6.19
N PHE A 176 -5.76 -3.73 6.33
CA PHE A 176 -7.18 -4.09 6.30
C PHE A 176 -7.71 -3.98 4.86
N GLN A 177 -7.55 -5.05 4.06
CA GLN A 177 -7.76 -4.97 2.61
C GLN A 177 -9.22 -4.94 2.20
N ASP A 178 -9.98 -5.92 2.64
CA ASP A 178 -11.32 -6.14 2.12
C ASP A 178 -12.29 -6.30 3.30
N GLU A 179 -13.29 -5.40 3.38
CA GLU A 179 -14.30 -5.41 4.44
C GLU A 179 -15.39 -6.45 4.14
N ASP A 180 -15.73 -6.61 2.85
CA ASP A 180 -16.75 -7.54 2.37
C ASP A 180 -16.42 -8.09 0.97
N CYS A 181 -17.16 -9.12 0.56
CA CYS A 181 -16.97 -9.77 -0.76
C CYS A 181 -17.33 -8.86 -1.93
N GLU A 182 -18.29 -7.96 -1.78
CA GLU A 182 -18.74 -7.07 -2.86
C GLU A 182 -17.65 -6.07 -3.20
N SER A 183 -17.08 -5.42 -2.19
CA SER A 183 -15.96 -4.50 -2.33
C SER A 183 -14.74 -5.19 -2.95
N PHE A 184 -14.44 -6.42 -2.53
CA PHE A 184 -13.38 -7.22 -3.11
C PHE A 184 -13.60 -7.50 -4.59
N VAL A 185 -14.79 -7.95 -4.98
CA VAL A 185 -15.14 -8.28 -6.38
C VAL A 185 -15.07 -7.04 -7.26
N LYS A 186 -15.68 -5.91 -6.84
CA LYS A 186 -15.63 -4.64 -7.59
C LYS A 186 -14.20 -4.18 -7.82
N LYS A 187 -13.38 -4.18 -6.77
CA LYS A 187 -11.98 -3.78 -6.83
C LYS A 187 -11.18 -4.70 -7.77
N THR A 188 -11.37 -6.01 -7.65
CA THR A 188 -10.68 -6.99 -8.49
C THR A 188 -11.03 -6.81 -9.96
N ILE A 189 -12.31 -6.66 -10.30
CA ILE A 189 -12.76 -6.43 -11.69
C ILE A 189 -12.10 -5.17 -12.25
N ASN A 190 -12.11 -4.07 -11.52
CA ASN A 190 -11.52 -2.82 -11.99
C ASN A 190 -10.01 -2.94 -12.26
N TYR A 191 -9.27 -3.65 -11.41
CA TYR A 191 -7.85 -3.90 -11.61
C TYR A 191 -7.59 -4.81 -12.82
N GLU A 192 -8.31 -5.92 -12.94
CA GLU A 192 -8.14 -6.87 -14.04
C GLU A 192 -8.48 -6.24 -15.41
N VAL A 193 -9.53 -5.41 -15.46
CA VAL A 193 -9.89 -4.68 -16.69
C VAL A 193 -8.77 -3.70 -17.07
N SER A 194 -8.26 -2.94 -16.12
CA SER A 194 -7.17 -1.98 -16.38
C SER A 194 -5.89 -2.69 -16.81
N GLU A 195 -5.52 -3.79 -16.17
CA GLU A 195 -4.37 -4.60 -16.56
C GLU A 195 -4.53 -5.23 -17.95
N ALA A 196 -5.72 -5.74 -18.25
CA ALA A 196 -6.00 -6.32 -19.58
C ALA A 196 -5.89 -5.27 -20.70
N GLN A 197 -6.40 -4.06 -20.48
CA GLN A 197 -6.28 -2.95 -21.44
C GLN A 197 -4.82 -2.57 -21.69
N GLN A 198 -4.00 -2.50 -20.66
CA GLN A 198 -2.58 -2.18 -20.78
C GLN A 198 -1.79 -3.26 -21.52
N ARG A 199 -2.03 -4.53 -21.18
CA ARG A 199 -1.40 -5.66 -21.88
C ARG A 199 -1.80 -5.69 -23.36
N PHE A 200 -3.06 -5.40 -23.64
CA PHE A 200 -3.54 -5.29 -25.02
C PHE A 200 -2.85 -4.15 -25.77
N ALA A 201 -2.74 -2.97 -25.14
CA ALA A 201 -2.06 -1.81 -25.72
C ALA A 201 -0.55 -2.05 -25.93
N SER A 202 0.10 -2.83 -25.06
CA SER A 202 1.51 -3.24 -25.22
C SER A 202 1.73 -4.33 -26.27
N GLY A 203 0.67 -4.80 -26.96
CA GLY A 203 0.76 -5.82 -27.98
C GLY A 203 0.78 -7.26 -27.44
N GLU A 204 0.66 -7.47 -26.13
CA GLU A 204 0.59 -8.82 -25.56
C GLU A 204 -0.70 -9.52 -26.03
N ARG A 205 -0.55 -10.74 -26.57
CA ARG A 205 -1.66 -11.59 -27.00
C ARG A 205 -1.63 -12.90 -26.23
N VAL A 206 -2.78 -13.31 -25.71
CA VAL A 206 -2.91 -14.57 -24.96
C VAL A 206 -3.66 -15.54 -25.84
N GLY A 207 -3.06 -16.70 -26.16
CA GLY A 207 -3.73 -17.76 -26.89
C GLY A 207 -4.85 -18.40 -26.05
N PHE A 208 -5.81 -19.05 -26.74
CA PHE A 208 -7.00 -19.66 -26.12
C PHE A 208 -6.68 -20.56 -24.92
N LEU A 209 -5.71 -21.45 -25.05
CA LEU A 209 -5.27 -22.32 -23.93
C LEU A 209 -4.68 -21.52 -22.76
N GLY A 210 -4.01 -20.40 -23.04
CA GLY A 210 -3.45 -19.54 -22.02
C GLY A 210 -4.50 -18.85 -21.13
N ILE A 211 -5.71 -18.62 -21.67
CA ILE A 211 -6.82 -18.02 -20.92
C ILE A 211 -7.28 -18.96 -19.80
N PHE A 212 -7.25 -20.27 -20.00
CA PHE A 212 -7.69 -21.26 -19.02
C PHE A 212 -6.55 -21.81 -18.15
N LEU A 213 -5.43 -22.14 -18.76
CA LEU A 213 -4.34 -22.84 -18.05
C LEU A 213 -3.56 -21.92 -17.11
N LYS A 214 -3.34 -20.65 -17.50
CA LYS A 214 -2.60 -19.70 -16.63
C LYS A 214 -3.36 -19.38 -15.32
N PRO A 215 -4.66 -19.02 -15.34
CA PRO A 215 -5.41 -18.80 -14.11
C PRO A 215 -5.50 -20.05 -13.23
N LEU A 216 -5.79 -21.20 -13.84
CA LEU A 216 -5.88 -22.46 -13.10
C LEU A 216 -4.53 -22.82 -12.45
N GLY A 217 -3.42 -22.72 -13.18
CA GLY A 217 -2.08 -22.96 -12.66
C GLY A 217 -1.73 -21.98 -11.52
N ARG A 218 -2.06 -20.68 -11.66
CA ARG A 218 -1.87 -19.68 -10.61
C ARG A 218 -2.71 -19.98 -9.39
N PHE A 219 -3.97 -20.38 -9.57
CA PHE A 219 -4.85 -20.76 -8.48
C PHE A 219 -4.31 -21.95 -7.69
N VAL A 220 -3.98 -23.06 -8.38
CA VAL A 220 -3.41 -24.25 -7.75
C VAL A 220 -2.10 -23.93 -7.01
N TYR A 221 -1.20 -23.21 -7.68
CA TYR A 221 0.06 -22.80 -7.07
C TYR A 221 -0.14 -21.95 -5.80
N ARG A 222 -1.02 -20.93 -5.86
CA ARG A 222 -1.33 -20.08 -4.72
C ARG A 222 -2.02 -20.85 -3.60
N TYR A 223 -2.97 -21.71 -3.95
CA TYR A 223 -3.72 -22.52 -2.98
C TYR A 223 -2.80 -23.46 -2.19
N LEU A 224 -1.91 -24.13 -2.87
CA LEU A 224 -0.94 -25.05 -2.24
C LEU A 224 0.15 -24.29 -1.48
N ARG A 225 0.82 -23.34 -2.14
CA ARG A 225 1.95 -22.59 -1.54
C ARG A 225 1.55 -21.76 -0.33
N ALA A 226 0.34 -21.22 -0.33
CA ALA A 226 -0.15 -20.45 0.79
C ALA A 226 -0.67 -21.31 1.96
N GLY A 227 -0.66 -22.63 1.82
CA GLY A 227 -1.22 -23.52 2.82
C GLY A 227 -2.75 -23.38 2.97
N SER A 228 -3.43 -22.79 1.99
CA SER A 228 -4.89 -22.57 2.04
C SER A 228 -5.68 -23.87 2.13
N VAL A 229 -5.08 -24.97 1.67
CA VAL A 229 -5.62 -26.33 1.80
C VAL A 229 -5.93 -26.72 3.26
N PHE A 230 -5.18 -26.18 4.23
CA PHE A 230 -5.38 -26.45 5.66
C PHE A 230 -6.52 -25.65 6.30
N TYR A 231 -7.11 -24.71 5.58
CA TYR A 231 -8.21 -23.86 6.06
C TYR A 231 -9.58 -24.26 5.47
N GLY A 232 -9.67 -25.37 4.74
CA GLY A 232 -10.91 -25.86 4.14
C GLY A 232 -11.59 -24.81 3.24
N SER A 233 -12.91 -24.63 3.41
CA SER A 233 -13.69 -23.67 2.63
C SER A 233 -13.25 -22.20 2.83
N LYS A 234 -12.80 -21.83 4.02
CA LYS A 234 -12.25 -20.48 4.29
C LYS A 234 -10.96 -20.22 3.48
N GLY A 235 -10.10 -21.24 3.32
CA GLY A 235 -8.91 -21.14 2.50
C GLY A 235 -9.20 -20.90 1.02
N LEU A 236 -10.33 -21.39 0.53
CA LEU A 236 -10.78 -21.17 -0.84
C LEU A 236 -11.24 -19.72 -1.05
N SER A 237 -12.08 -19.19 -0.16
CA SER A 237 -12.61 -17.83 -0.25
C SER A 237 -11.58 -16.74 -0.03
N MET A 238 -10.48 -17.00 0.70
CA MET A 238 -9.42 -16.04 0.94
C MET A 238 -8.46 -15.86 -0.25
N ARG A 239 -8.61 -16.64 -1.34
CA ARG A 239 -7.64 -16.71 -2.43
C ARG A 239 -8.23 -16.56 -3.83
N LEU A 240 -9.52 -16.47 -3.94
CA LEU A 240 -10.19 -16.05 -5.16
C LEU A 240 -9.99 -14.56 -5.36
#